data_fcb046f220d89f18a8663f0a13f39be3
#
_entry.id   fcb046f220d89f18a8663f0a13f39be3
#
_cell.length_a   1.000
_cell.length_b   1.000
_cell.length_c   1.000
_cell.angle_alpha   90.00
_cell.angle_beta   90.00
_cell.angle_gamma   90.00
#
_symmetry.space_group_name_H-M   'P 1'
#
loop_
_entity.id
_entity.type
_entity.pdbx_description
1 polymer ?
#
loop_
_entity_poly.entity_id
_entity_poly.type
_entity_poly.pdbx_seq_one_letter_code
_entity_poly.pdbx_strand_id
1 'polypeptide(L)'
;MLLLCFAVVLLAAVLVSALANRTILSTAALFLLAGFLLGEDTTGVLHLEADTPIVAQLAELALFAVLFTDGMRVGWPDLRSAWRLPGRALGWGLPLTLLVTAVLAHYVAGLDWPEALLIGAILAPTDPVFAAALVGNDKVPARLRHLLNVESGVNDGLALPFVVVLLAVAAGSDDLHLGELATELAVGLAIGVLVPLAAIALERTRWFAASAAYAPLNGVAIGLLVLALGKVTHGNLFLAAFAAGITVATFGPRERAAFEHFGENVAELLKLAALLVFGALISVEFLGEISWTGWVFAVLAIVVARPVALWISFLRSGLSMREQAAAMWFGPKGFASVVYGLLVLESGIVGADEVFHLVALTIVLSILAHSSTDVVVARAFDESREVPNWHGALHRIRRAARSGALPGQRTGRDRAAAPTGDDAGDGQASAK
;
A
#
# COMPACT_ATOMS: atom_id res chain seq x y z
N MET A 1 7.16 -24.98 13.67
CA MET A 1 5.73 -24.68 13.84
C MET A 1 5.29 -23.50 12.97
N LEU A 2 5.99 -22.37 12.99
CA LEU A 2 5.65 -21.17 12.20
C LEU A 2 5.38 -21.45 10.71
N LEU A 3 6.26 -22.18 10.04
CA LEU A 3 6.08 -22.55 8.62
C LEU A 3 4.78 -23.34 8.37
N LEU A 4 4.43 -24.26 9.27
CA LEU A 4 3.19 -25.04 9.16
C LEU A 4 1.97 -24.13 9.32
N CYS A 5 1.96 -23.27 10.35
CA CYS A 5 0.88 -22.31 10.57
C CYS A 5 0.73 -21.37 9.38
N PHE A 6 1.83 -20.81 8.88
CA PHE A 6 1.81 -19.97 7.70
C PHE A 6 1.25 -20.69 6.47
N ALA A 7 1.70 -21.93 6.19
CA ALA A 7 1.23 -22.71 5.04
C ALA A 7 -0.28 -23.02 5.14
N VAL A 8 -0.78 -23.38 6.33
CA VAL A 8 -2.22 -23.63 6.55
C VAL A 8 -3.04 -22.38 6.38
N VAL A 9 -2.61 -21.26 6.98
CA VAL A 9 -3.30 -19.96 6.85
C VAL A 9 -3.28 -19.47 5.40
N LEU A 10 -2.15 -19.62 4.70
CA LEU A 10 -2.02 -19.25 3.29
C LEU A 10 -2.97 -20.08 2.42
N LEU A 11 -2.99 -21.40 2.60
CA LEU A 11 -3.89 -22.25 1.85
C LEU A 11 -5.35 -21.91 2.13
N ALA A 12 -5.73 -21.69 3.38
CA ALA A 12 -7.07 -21.27 3.76
C ALA A 12 -7.44 -19.93 3.13
N ALA A 13 -6.54 -18.93 3.19
CA ALA A 13 -6.74 -17.62 2.59
C ALA A 13 -6.92 -17.69 1.07
N VAL A 14 -6.12 -18.49 0.37
CA VAL A 14 -6.25 -18.71 -1.08
C VAL A 14 -7.60 -19.36 -1.43
N LEU A 15 -8.00 -20.38 -0.69
CA LEU A 15 -9.29 -21.07 -0.93
C LEU A 15 -10.51 -20.19 -0.65
N VAL A 16 -10.40 -19.25 0.30
CA VAL A 16 -11.47 -18.32 0.68
C VAL A 16 -11.38 -17.00 -0.09
N SER A 17 -10.32 -16.76 -0.85
CA SER A 17 -10.04 -15.45 -1.50
C SER A 17 -11.18 -14.95 -2.38
N ALA A 18 -11.83 -15.84 -3.15
CA ALA A 18 -12.98 -15.47 -3.98
C ALA A 18 -14.20 -15.01 -3.15
N LEU A 19 -14.36 -15.53 -1.93
CA LEU A 19 -15.38 -15.11 -0.97
C LEU A 19 -14.92 -13.83 -0.26
N ALA A 20 -13.67 -13.76 0.15
CA ALA A 20 -13.07 -12.60 0.81
C ALA A 20 -13.18 -11.33 -0.05
N ASN A 21 -12.94 -11.42 -1.35
CA ASN A 21 -13.14 -10.30 -2.30
C ASN A 21 -14.58 -9.77 -2.38
N ARG A 22 -15.56 -10.51 -1.85
CA ARG A 22 -16.96 -10.08 -1.73
C ARG A 22 -17.32 -9.61 -0.32
N THR A 23 -16.44 -9.76 0.63
CA THR A 23 -16.61 -9.41 2.04
C THR A 23 -15.68 -8.27 2.44
N ILE A 24 -15.84 -7.83 3.67
CA ILE A 24 -15.11 -6.73 4.30
C ILE A 24 -13.67 -7.16 4.70
N LEU A 25 -13.33 -8.44 4.63
CA LEU A 25 -12.07 -8.98 5.16
C LEU A 25 -10.99 -9.00 4.07
N SER A 26 -9.96 -8.16 4.22
CA SER A 26 -8.77 -8.24 3.38
C SER A 26 -7.89 -9.43 3.76
N THR A 27 -7.13 -9.97 2.79
CA THR A 27 -6.18 -11.08 3.05
C THR A 27 -5.19 -10.72 4.16
N ALA A 28 -4.70 -9.49 4.19
CA ALA A 28 -3.79 -9.03 5.22
C ALA A 28 -4.42 -9.00 6.62
N ALA A 29 -5.71 -8.59 6.74
CA ALA A 29 -6.45 -8.65 8.00
C ALA A 29 -6.66 -10.09 8.47
N LEU A 30 -6.86 -11.04 7.53
CA LEU A 30 -6.95 -12.48 7.87
C LEU A 30 -5.64 -13.00 8.48
N PHE A 31 -4.48 -12.65 7.90
CA PHE A 31 -3.19 -13.07 8.44
C PHE A 31 -2.87 -12.46 9.79
N LEU A 32 -3.19 -11.18 9.98
CA LEU A 32 -3.07 -10.50 11.26
C LEU A 32 -3.94 -11.18 12.32
N LEU A 33 -5.21 -11.44 12.02
CA LEU A 33 -6.14 -12.11 12.94
C LEU A 33 -5.70 -13.56 13.20
N ALA A 34 -5.28 -14.28 12.17
CA ALA A 34 -4.77 -15.65 12.34
C ALA A 34 -3.53 -15.67 13.23
N GLY A 35 -2.60 -14.72 13.06
CA GLY A 35 -1.45 -14.55 13.93
C GLY A 35 -1.87 -14.34 15.39
N PHE A 36 -2.76 -13.40 15.66
CA PHE A 36 -3.31 -13.15 16.99
C PHE A 36 -3.95 -14.41 17.61
N LEU A 37 -4.76 -15.14 16.84
CA LEU A 37 -5.40 -16.37 17.32
C LEU A 37 -4.40 -17.50 17.55
N LEU A 38 -3.29 -17.55 16.84
CA LEU A 38 -2.25 -18.57 17.00
C LEU A 38 -1.20 -18.18 18.06
N GLY A 39 -1.20 -16.93 18.50
CA GLY A 39 -0.29 -16.41 19.51
C GLY A 39 -0.40 -17.08 20.88
N GLU A 40 0.56 -16.77 21.75
CA GLU A 40 0.77 -17.45 23.03
C GLU A 40 -0.43 -17.36 23.97
N ASP A 41 -1.01 -16.17 24.11
CA ASP A 41 -2.11 -15.90 25.05
C ASP A 41 -3.48 -16.43 24.58
N THR A 42 -3.59 -16.88 23.35
CA THR A 42 -4.86 -17.38 22.81
C THR A 42 -4.84 -18.90 22.69
N THR A 43 -4.26 -19.43 21.62
CA THR A 43 -4.16 -20.89 21.43
C THR A 43 -2.83 -21.47 21.88
N GLY A 44 -1.80 -20.64 22.07
CA GLY A 44 -0.45 -21.07 22.46
C GLY A 44 0.26 -21.95 21.41
N VAL A 45 -0.13 -21.83 20.12
CA VAL A 45 0.49 -22.62 19.04
C VAL A 45 1.81 -21.99 18.59
N LEU A 46 1.86 -20.66 18.57
CA LEU A 46 3.04 -19.87 18.23
C LEU A 46 3.56 -19.18 19.48
N HIS A 47 4.78 -19.56 19.91
CA HIS A 47 5.52 -18.87 20.95
C HIS A 47 6.58 -18.01 20.24
N LEU A 48 6.31 -16.74 20.08
CA LEU A 48 7.18 -15.78 19.43
C LEU A 48 7.36 -14.57 20.34
N GLU A 49 8.61 -14.24 20.60
CA GLU A 49 9.00 -13.03 21.29
C GLU A 49 9.56 -12.04 20.25
N ALA A 50 9.41 -10.76 20.51
CA ALA A 50 9.83 -9.71 19.56
C ALA A 50 11.35 -9.72 19.31
N ASP A 51 12.14 -10.13 20.29
CA ASP A 51 13.61 -10.28 20.22
C ASP A 51 14.07 -11.55 19.49
N THR A 52 13.13 -12.40 19.07
CA THR A 52 13.44 -13.64 18.34
C THR A 52 14.06 -13.29 16.98
N PRO A 53 15.28 -13.79 16.65
CA PRO A 53 15.99 -13.40 15.41
C PRO A 53 15.19 -13.62 14.13
N ILE A 54 14.28 -14.59 14.09
CA ILE A 54 13.45 -14.85 12.92
C ILE A 54 12.42 -13.74 12.68
N VAL A 55 11.95 -13.06 13.74
CA VAL A 55 11.00 -11.94 13.65
C VAL A 55 11.68 -10.78 12.94
N ALA A 56 12.85 -10.37 13.42
CA ALA A 56 13.66 -9.32 12.84
C ALA A 56 14.05 -9.59 11.39
N GLN A 57 14.59 -10.79 11.11
CA GLN A 57 15.00 -11.16 9.76
C GLN A 57 13.85 -11.21 8.77
N LEU A 58 12.69 -11.74 9.19
CA LEU A 58 11.51 -11.79 8.34
C LEU A 58 10.96 -10.39 8.07
N ALA A 59 10.90 -9.54 9.10
CA ALA A 59 10.46 -8.16 8.98
C ALA A 59 11.39 -7.36 8.05
N GLU A 60 12.71 -7.48 8.24
CA GLU A 60 13.71 -6.84 7.38
C GLU A 60 13.56 -7.28 5.92
N LEU A 61 13.50 -8.59 5.66
CA LEU A 61 13.41 -9.13 4.31
C LEU A 61 12.08 -8.74 3.63
N ALA A 62 10.99 -8.77 4.38
CA ALA A 62 9.69 -8.40 3.88
C ALA A 62 9.63 -6.90 3.55
N LEU A 63 10.12 -6.01 4.43
CA LEU A 63 10.16 -4.58 4.15
C LEU A 63 11.09 -4.26 2.97
N PHE A 64 12.25 -4.91 2.90
CA PHE A 64 13.14 -4.79 1.75
C PHE A 64 12.43 -5.12 0.44
N ALA A 65 11.74 -6.27 0.39
CA ALA A 65 11.02 -6.71 -0.81
C ALA A 65 9.86 -5.77 -1.16
N VAL A 66 9.10 -5.30 -0.17
CA VAL A 66 8.01 -4.33 -0.37
C VAL A 66 8.54 -3.02 -0.91
N LEU A 67 9.56 -2.41 -0.28
CA LEU A 67 10.14 -1.15 -0.74
C LEU A 67 10.77 -1.26 -2.13
N PHE A 68 11.40 -2.38 -2.45
CA PHE A 68 11.95 -2.63 -3.77
C PHE A 68 10.84 -2.72 -4.83
N THR A 69 9.76 -3.43 -4.56
CA THR A 69 8.60 -3.54 -5.48
C THR A 69 7.83 -2.23 -5.59
N ASP A 70 7.64 -1.50 -4.51
CA ASP A 70 6.98 -0.18 -4.52
C ASP A 70 7.80 0.84 -5.29
N GLY A 71 9.13 0.85 -5.10
CA GLY A 71 10.03 1.65 -5.93
C GLY A 71 9.91 1.31 -7.41
N MET A 72 9.72 0.03 -7.77
CA MET A 72 9.52 -0.38 -9.16
C MET A 72 8.17 0.02 -9.77
N ARG A 73 7.14 0.22 -8.95
CA ARG A 73 5.85 0.74 -9.43
C ARG A 73 5.93 2.18 -9.91
N VAL A 74 6.87 2.97 -9.36
CA VAL A 74 6.94 4.41 -9.57
C VAL A 74 8.29 4.81 -10.16
N GLY A 75 8.39 4.80 -11.50
CA GLY A 75 9.56 5.32 -12.18
C GLY A 75 9.65 6.86 -12.14
N TRP A 76 10.81 7.40 -12.44
CA TRP A 76 11.03 8.85 -12.52
C TRP A 76 10.04 9.61 -13.45
N PRO A 77 9.65 9.06 -14.61
CA PRO A 77 8.64 9.70 -15.46
C PRO A 77 7.27 9.78 -14.77
N ASP A 78 6.90 8.76 -13.97
CA ASP A 78 5.64 8.71 -13.23
C ASP A 78 5.64 9.76 -12.12
N LEU A 79 6.72 9.85 -11.34
CA LEU A 79 6.93 10.90 -10.34
C LEU A 79 6.83 12.30 -10.92
N ARG A 80 7.47 12.53 -12.08
CA ARG A 80 7.46 13.83 -12.74
C ARG A 80 6.09 14.20 -13.27
N SER A 81 5.32 13.24 -13.78
CA SER A 81 3.96 13.49 -14.29
C SER A 81 2.95 13.68 -13.16
N ALA A 82 3.16 13.02 -12.04
CA ALA A 82 2.29 13.02 -10.87
C ALA A 82 2.47 14.21 -9.92
N TRP A 83 3.32 15.18 -10.26
CA TRP A 83 3.74 16.27 -9.37
C TRP A 83 2.59 17.10 -8.75
N ARG A 84 1.45 17.21 -9.41
CA ARG A 84 0.38 18.10 -8.95
C ARG A 84 -0.36 17.58 -7.72
N LEU A 85 -1.06 16.46 -7.80
CA LEU A 85 -1.86 15.91 -6.69
C LEU A 85 -1.05 14.99 -5.78
N PRO A 86 -0.37 13.93 -6.29
CA PRO A 86 0.48 13.09 -5.44
C PRO A 86 1.64 13.88 -4.83
N GLY A 87 2.24 14.82 -5.55
CA GLY A 87 3.29 15.69 -5.02
C GLY A 87 2.83 16.57 -3.85
N ARG A 88 1.56 16.98 -3.81
CA ARG A 88 0.99 17.67 -2.65
C ARG A 88 0.77 16.73 -1.47
N ALA A 89 0.26 15.52 -1.74
CA ALA A 89 0.07 14.51 -0.71
C ALA A 89 1.40 14.10 -0.08
N LEU A 90 2.43 13.90 -0.88
CA LEU A 90 3.77 13.51 -0.42
C LEU A 90 4.55 14.69 0.19
N GLY A 91 4.56 15.87 -0.45
CA GLY A 91 5.37 17.00 -0.02
C GLY A 91 4.79 17.76 1.17
N TRP A 92 3.48 17.85 1.30
CA TRP A 92 2.81 18.53 2.41
C TRP A 92 2.00 17.57 3.27
N GLY A 93 1.28 16.61 2.65
CA GLY A 93 0.40 15.69 3.38
C GLY A 93 1.17 14.78 4.31
N LEU A 94 2.25 14.17 3.85
CA LEU A 94 3.07 13.27 4.66
C LEU A 94 3.72 13.99 5.86
N PRO A 95 4.45 15.13 5.70
CA PRO A 95 4.99 15.87 6.83
C PRO A 95 3.92 16.41 7.78
N LEU A 96 2.80 16.89 7.27
CA LEU A 96 1.70 17.36 8.12
C LEU A 96 1.06 16.20 8.88
N THR A 97 0.90 15.01 8.27
CA THR A 97 0.40 13.82 8.97
C THR A 97 1.35 13.42 10.10
N LEU A 98 2.66 13.42 9.84
CA LEU A 98 3.69 13.19 10.86
C LEU A 98 3.51 14.18 12.02
N LEU A 99 3.49 15.48 11.73
CA LEU A 99 3.39 16.51 12.76
C LEU A 99 2.08 16.45 13.56
N VAL A 100 0.94 16.27 12.90
CA VAL A 100 -0.36 16.16 13.60
C VAL A 100 -0.39 14.90 14.47
N THR A 101 0.14 13.78 13.96
CA THR A 101 0.25 12.53 14.75
C THR A 101 1.17 12.73 15.96
N ALA A 102 2.31 13.39 15.78
CA ALA A 102 3.23 13.71 16.87
C ALA A 102 2.59 14.60 17.95
N VAL A 103 1.85 15.63 17.54
CA VAL A 103 1.10 16.50 18.46
C VAL A 103 0.07 15.68 19.27
N LEU A 104 -0.65 14.78 18.60
CA LEU A 104 -1.60 13.89 19.29
C LEU A 104 -0.88 12.93 20.24
N ALA A 105 0.26 12.36 19.84
CA ALA A 105 1.05 11.47 20.68
C ALA A 105 1.57 12.20 21.94
N HIS A 106 2.07 13.42 21.79
CA HIS A 106 2.55 14.20 22.91
C HIS A 106 1.43 14.63 23.88
N TYR A 107 0.34 15.24 23.36
CA TYR A 107 -0.69 15.83 24.23
C TYR A 107 -1.77 14.83 24.68
N VAL A 108 -2.02 13.75 23.95
CA VAL A 108 -3.07 12.77 24.26
C VAL A 108 -2.48 11.52 24.89
N ALA A 109 -1.44 10.93 24.30
CA ALA A 109 -0.79 9.75 24.87
C ALA A 109 0.20 10.10 25.99
N GLY A 110 0.73 11.35 26.02
CA GLY A 110 1.63 11.82 27.08
C GLY A 110 3.11 11.55 26.82
N LEU A 111 3.48 11.19 25.57
CA LEU A 111 4.87 10.90 25.22
C LEU A 111 5.72 12.17 25.15
N ASP A 112 7.01 12.01 25.37
CA ASP A 112 7.96 13.07 25.12
C ASP A 112 8.10 13.35 23.59
N TRP A 113 8.62 14.54 23.27
CA TRP A 113 8.66 14.97 21.84
C TRP A 113 9.47 14.05 20.93
N PRO A 114 10.63 13.47 21.32
CA PRO A 114 11.36 12.54 20.48
C PRO A 114 10.53 11.31 20.08
N GLU A 115 9.92 10.64 21.05
CA GLU A 115 9.06 9.47 20.81
C GLU A 115 7.78 9.87 20.06
N ALA A 116 7.19 11.02 20.38
CA ALA A 116 6.01 11.53 19.70
C ALA A 116 6.27 11.80 18.22
N LEU A 117 7.41 12.42 17.87
CA LEU A 117 7.83 12.63 16.49
C LEU A 117 8.13 11.30 15.78
N LEU A 118 8.76 10.37 16.48
CA LEU A 118 9.05 9.04 15.95
C LEU A 118 7.76 8.28 15.60
N ILE A 119 6.77 8.23 16.50
CA ILE A 119 5.44 7.68 16.20
C ILE A 119 4.80 8.39 15.02
N GLY A 120 4.92 9.72 14.96
CA GLY A 120 4.44 10.51 13.84
C GLY A 120 5.03 10.06 12.51
N ALA A 121 6.34 9.81 12.45
CA ALA A 121 7.03 9.33 11.25
C ALA A 121 6.61 7.90 10.87
N ILE A 122 6.49 7.00 11.86
CA ILE A 122 6.08 5.60 11.67
C ILE A 122 4.65 5.51 11.14
N LEU A 123 3.74 6.33 11.66
CA LEU A 123 2.33 6.30 11.30
C LEU A 123 1.96 7.25 10.16
N ALA A 124 2.91 8.02 9.59
CA ALA A 124 2.62 8.90 8.46
C ALA A 124 2.36 8.13 7.15
N PRO A 125 3.13 7.09 6.79
CA PRO A 125 2.92 6.35 5.55
C PRO A 125 1.60 5.56 5.55
N THR A 126 1.19 5.13 4.33
CA THR A 126 -0.08 4.43 4.09
C THR A 126 0.10 3.36 3.03
N ASP A 127 -0.59 2.23 3.18
CA ASP A 127 -0.50 1.07 2.29
C ASP A 127 -1.75 0.95 1.39
N PRO A 128 -1.62 0.90 0.06
CA PRO A 128 -2.75 0.84 -0.86
C PRO A 128 -3.48 -0.51 -0.84
N VAL A 129 -2.87 -1.56 -0.29
CA VAL A 129 -3.45 -2.92 -0.28
C VAL A 129 -4.79 -2.95 0.46
N PHE A 130 -4.93 -2.16 1.51
CA PHE A 130 -6.19 -2.05 2.26
C PHE A 130 -7.22 -1.10 1.62
N ALA A 131 -6.90 -0.51 0.47
CA ALA A 131 -7.77 0.31 -0.37
C ALA A 131 -7.99 -0.33 -1.75
N ALA A 132 -7.73 -1.63 -1.89
CA ALA A 132 -7.72 -2.32 -3.18
C ALA A 132 -9.07 -2.26 -3.91
N ALA A 133 -10.20 -2.33 -3.20
CA ALA A 133 -11.53 -2.21 -3.79
C ALA A 133 -11.78 -0.80 -4.39
N LEU A 134 -11.21 0.24 -3.79
CA LEU A 134 -11.30 1.60 -4.32
C LEU A 134 -10.38 1.80 -5.52
N VAL A 135 -9.14 1.35 -5.42
CA VAL A 135 -8.12 1.53 -6.45
C VAL A 135 -8.39 0.66 -7.69
N GLY A 136 -8.91 -0.55 -7.49
CA GLY A 136 -9.27 -1.48 -8.56
C GLY A 136 -10.60 -1.21 -9.25
N ASN A 137 -11.42 -0.28 -8.75
CA ASN A 137 -12.75 -0.01 -9.30
C ASN A 137 -12.71 1.07 -10.39
N ASP A 138 -13.05 0.70 -11.63
CA ASP A 138 -13.07 1.63 -12.78
C ASP A 138 -14.10 2.75 -12.67
N LYS A 139 -15.07 2.65 -11.76
CA LYS A 139 -16.06 3.68 -11.50
C LYS A 139 -15.51 4.83 -10.65
N VAL A 140 -14.46 4.56 -9.88
CA VAL A 140 -13.71 5.58 -9.15
C VAL A 140 -12.93 6.46 -10.14
N PRO A 141 -12.96 7.81 -9.99
CA PRO A 141 -12.24 8.70 -10.89
C PRO A 141 -10.75 8.33 -11.03
N ALA A 142 -10.26 8.22 -12.27
CA ALA A 142 -8.88 7.81 -12.56
C ALA A 142 -7.84 8.67 -11.82
N ARG A 143 -8.11 9.99 -11.66
CA ARG A 143 -7.21 10.89 -10.92
C ARG A 143 -7.10 10.57 -9.43
N LEU A 144 -8.17 10.05 -8.80
CA LEU A 144 -8.15 9.61 -7.40
C LEU A 144 -7.40 8.29 -7.27
N ARG A 145 -7.67 7.33 -8.17
CA ARG A 145 -6.92 6.06 -8.20
C ARG A 145 -5.42 6.30 -8.39
N HIS A 146 -5.05 7.16 -9.33
CA HIS A 146 -3.66 7.52 -9.57
C HIS A 146 -3.01 8.23 -8.37
N LEU A 147 -3.75 9.14 -7.72
CA LEU A 147 -3.29 9.79 -6.49
C LEU A 147 -2.95 8.77 -5.41
N LEU A 148 -3.88 7.87 -5.10
CA LEU A 148 -3.71 6.86 -4.04
C LEU A 148 -2.57 5.89 -4.36
N ASN A 149 -2.47 5.43 -5.61
CA ASN A 149 -1.39 4.52 -6.03
C ASN A 149 0.00 5.15 -5.93
N VAL A 150 0.16 6.38 -6.44
CA VAL A 150 1.48 7.04 -6.43
C VAL A 150 1.85 7.49 -5.02
N GLU A 151 0.88 7.99 -4.25
CA GLU A 151 1.11 8.37 -2.86
C GLU A 151 1.62 7.17 -2.06
N SER A 152 0.89 6.07 -2.06
CA SER A 152 1.23 4.90 -1.25
C SER A 152 2.48 4.17 -1.75
N GLY A 153 2.74 4.15 -3.07
CA GLY A 153 3.96 3.53 -3.59
C GLY A 153 5.25 4.30 -3.29
N VAL A 154 5.15 5.54 -2.76
CA VAL A 154 6.33 6.40 -2.53
C VAL A 154 6.49 6.78 -1.06
N ASN A 155 5.39 6.86 -0.31
CA ASN A 155 5.39 7.38 1.04
C ASN A 155 6.20 6.53 2.04
N ASP A 156 6.20 5.20 1.89
CA ASP A 156 6.96 4.29 2.75
C ASP A 156 8.46 4.57 2.62
N GLY A 157 8.96 4.67 1.39
CA GLY A 157 10.35 5.02 1.14
C GLY A 157 10.73 6.44 1.56
N LEU A 158 9.80 7.40 1.45
CA LEU A 158 10.03 8.79 1.88
C LEU A 158 9.98 8.95 3.40
N ALA A 159 9.18 8.16 4.11
CA ALA A 159 9.10 8.20 5.57
C ALA A 159 10.36 7.64 6.23
N LEU A 160 11.03 6.69 5.59
CA LEU A 160 12.17 5.99 6.15
C LEU A 160 13.30 6.91 6.68
N PRO A 161 13.81 7.90 5.93
CA PRO A 161 14.82 8.81 6.47
C PRO A 161 14.38 9.53 7.73
N PHE A 162 13.09 9.90 7.84
CA PHE A 162 12.54 10.52 9.03
C PHE A 162 12.52 9.53 10.20
N VAL A 163 12.10 8.29 9.98
CA VAL A 163 12.08 7.25 11.01
C VAL A 163 13.49 7.00 11.54
N VAL A 164 14.47 6.81 10.66
CA VAL A 164 15.87 6.53 11.06
C VAL A 164 16.48 7.70 11.83
N VAL A 165 16.28 8.94 11.35
CA VAL A 165 16.79 10.14 12.04
C VAL A 165 16.11 10.32 13.40
N LEU A 166 14.79 10.18 13.47
CA LEU A 166 14.03 10.39 14.71
C LEU A 166 14.26 9.26 15.71
N LEU A 167 14.52 8.04 15.25
CA LEU A 167 14.96 6.94 16.10
C LEU A 167 16.32 7.25 16.76
N ALA A 168 17.27 7.76 15.98
CA ALA A 168 18.56 8.18 16.50
C ALA A 168 18.42 9.35 17.50
N VAL A 169 17.51 10.29 17.26
CA VAL A 169 17.19 11.38 18.21
C VAL A 169 16.57 10.82 19.50
N ALA A 170 15.63 9.88 19.41
CA ALA A 170 14.98 9.28 20.55
C ALA A 170 15.95 8.39 21.38
N ALA A 171 16.97 7.84 20.75
CA ALA A 171 18.03 7.08 21.43
C ALA A 171 18.88 7.94 22.39
N GLY A 172 18.72 9.27 22.36
CA GLY A 172 19.36 10.17 23.35
C GLY A 172 20.88 10.13 23.40
N SER A 173 21.54 9.69 22.31
CA SER A 173 22.98 9.68 22.23
C SER A 173 23.51 11.11 22.26
N ASP A 174 24.21 11.47 23.33
CA ASP A 174 24.88 12.79 23.49
C ASP A 174 25.80 13.12 22.30
N ASP A 175 26.20 12.09 21.57
CA ASP A 175 26.89 12.17 20.27
C ASP A 175 25.96 11.60 19.18
N LEU A 176 24.99 12.38 18.75
CA LEU A 176 24.28 12.10 17.48
C LEU A 176 25.36 12.10 16.37
N HIS A 177 25.82 10.92 16.00
CA HIS A 177 26.79 10.75 14.91
C HIS A 177 26.08 11.00 13.56
N LEU A 178 25.56 12.23 13.38
CA LEU A 178 24.91 12.65 12.15
C LEU A 178 25.73 12.35 10.90
N GLY A 179 27.06 12.33 11.05
CA GLY A 179 27.98 11.94 9.96
C GLY A 179 27.89 10.47 9.61
N GLU A 180 27.78 9.56 10.58
CA GLU A 180 27.60 8.13 10.35
C GLU A 180 26.25 7.86 9.71
N LEU A 181 25.19 8.41 10.27
CA LEU A 181 23.84 8.30 9.73
C LEU A 181 23.74 8.83 8.29
N ALA A 182 24.32 10.00 8.02
CA ALA A 182 24.37 10.55 6.68
C ALA A 182 25.17 9.65 5.72
N THR A 183 26.23 9.01 6.22
CA THR A 183 27.04 8.07 5.44
C THR A 183 26.25 6.80 5.14
N GLU A 184 25.57 6.21 6.13
CA GLU A 184 24.69 5.03 5.93
C GLU A 184 23.62 5.30 4.87
N LEU A 185 22.92 6.44 4.97
CA LEU A 185 21.91 6.85 3.99
C LEU A 185 22.52 7.08 2.60
N ALA A 186 23.67 7.76 2.52
CA ALA A 186 24.36 8.02 1.25
C ALA A 186 24.86 6.75 0.59
N VAL A 187 25.45 5.82 1.36
CA VAL A 187 25.90 4.51 0.88
C VAL A 187 24.73 3.68 0.43
N GLY A 188 23.62 3.62 1.20
CA GLY A 188 22.40 2.94 0.80
C GLY A 188 21.85 3.46 -0.53
N LEU A 189 21.73 4.78 -0.66
CA LEU A 189 21.29 5.42 -1.91
C LEU A 189 22.23 5.11 -3.08
N ALA A 190 23.55 5.18 -2.87
CA ALA A 190 24.54 4.88 -3.89
C ALA A 190 24.43 3.43 -4.38
N ILE A 191 24.30 2.45 -3.48
CA ILE A 191 24.10 1.04 -3.81
C ILE A 191 22.79 0.87 -4.60
N GLY A 192 21.69 1.46 -4.12
CA GLY A 192 20.40 1.37 -4.76
C GLY A 192 20.36 1.98 -6.16
N VAL A 193 21.24 2.91 -6.48
CA VAL A 193 21.33 3.48 -7.83
C VAL A 193 22.36 2.75 -8.68
N LEU A 194 23.59 2.56 -8.17
CA LEU A 194 24.72 2.08 -8.98
C LEU A 194 24.59 0.59 -9.35
N VAL A 195 24.10 -0.25 -8.43
CA VAL A 195 23.97 -1.70 -8.68
C VAL A 195 22.99 -2.00 -9.80
N PRO A 196 21.73 -1.49 -9.76
CA PRO A 196 20.81 -1.71 -10.86
C PRO A 196 21.28 -1.10 -12.18
N LEU A 197 21.89 0.10 -12.16
CA LEU A 197 22.45 0.70 -13.37
C LEU A 197 23.54 -0.17 -13.99
N ALA A 198 24.45 -0.72 -13.18
CA ALA A 198 25.48 -1.62 -13.64
C ALA A 198 24.90 -2.91 -14.24
N ALA A 199 23.91 -3.52 -13.56
CA ALA A 199 23.23 -4.72 -14.05
C ALA A 199 22.53 -4.46 -15.39
N ILE A 200 21.74 -3.38 -15.50
CA ILE A 200 21.04 -2.99 -16.73
C ILE A 200 22.06 -2.66 -17.86
N ALA A 201 23.14 -1.97 -17.55
CA ALA A 201 24.19 -1.67 -18.53
C ALA A 201 24.85 -2.95 -19.03
N LEU A 202 25.12 -3.91 -18.15
CA LEU A 202 25.69 -5.22 -18.51
C LEU A 202 24.75 -6.00 -19.45
N GLU A 203 23.46 -6.08 -19.12
CA GLU A 203 22.45 -6.80 -19.88
C GLU A 203 22.25 -6.20 -21.28
N ARG A 204 22.50 -4.90 -21.46
CA ARG A 204 22.45 -4.24 -22.78
C ARG A 204 23.63 -4.59 -23.69
N THR A 205 24.66 -5.24 -23.17
CA THR A 205 25.79 -5.66 -23.97
C THR A 205 25.44 -6.93 -24.76
N ARG A 206 26.06 -7.13 -25.91
CA ARG A 206 25.82 -8.31 -26.76
C ARG A 206 26.24 -9.65 -26.14
N TRP A 207 26.99 -9.61 -25.05
CA TRP A 207 27.54 -10.80 -24.39
C TRP A 207 26.67 -11.30 -23.24
N PHE A 208 25.87 -10.43 -22.65
CA PHE A 208 25.07 -10.72 -21.47
C PHE A 208 23.60 -10.36 -21.77
N ALA A 209 22.76 -11.35 -21.84
CA ALA A 209 21.32 -11.15 -21.97
C ALA A 209 20.61 -12.25 -21.20
N ALA A 210 19.65 -11.88 -20.34
CA ALA A 210 18.78 -12.85 -19.71
C ALA A 210 17.87 -13.51 -20.74
N SER A 211 17.81 -14.85 -20.73
CA SER A 211 16.80 -15.56 -21.52
C SER A 211 15.40 -15.28 -20.95
N ALA A 212 14.35 -15.42 -21.77
CA ALA A 212 12.98 -15.14 -21.35
C ALA A 212 12.55 -15.93 -20.09
N ALA A 213 13.07 -17.15 -19.90
CA ALA A 213 12.80 -17.98 -18.74
C ALA A 213 13.41 -17.43 -17.43
N TYR A 214 14.55 -16.73 -17.53
CA TYR A 214 15.27 -16.18 -16.37
C TYR A 214 15.05 -14.65 -16.18
N ALA A 215 14.39 -14.00 -17.11
CA ALA A 215 14.14 -12.56 -17.03
C ALA A 215 13.45 -12.11 -15.74
N PRO A 216 12.45 -12.82 -15.17
CA PRO A 216 11.86 -12.47 -13.88
C PRO A 216 12.86 -12.55 -12.71
N LEU A 217 13.85 -13.45 -12.79
CA LEU A 217 14.86 -13.63 -11.74
C LEU A 217 15.93 -12.54 -11.75
N ASN A 218 16.05 -11.77 -12.84
CA ASN A 218 17.01 -10.66 -12.91
C ASN A 218 16.69 -9.60 -11.84
N GLY A 219 15.42 -9.22 -11.69
CA GLY A 219 15.00 -8.30 -10.64
C GLY A 219 15.30 -8.83 -9.23
N VAL A 220 15.07 -10.13 -8.99
CA VAL A 220 15.43 -10.79 -7.72
C VAL A 220 16.94 -10.75 -7.48
N ALA A 221 17.73 -11.06 -8.51
CA ALA A 221 19.20 -11.05 -8.41
C ALA A 221 19.74 -9.66 -8.10
N ILE A 222 19.18 -8.62 -8.75
CA ILE A 222 19.52 -7.21 -8.45
C ILE A 222 19.14 -6.90 -6.99
N GLY A 223 17.94 -7.24 -6.55
CA GLY A 223 17.47 -7.01 -5.19
C GLY A 223 18.36 -7.71 -4.15
N LEU A 224 18.65 -9.00 -4.34
CA LEU A 224 19.54 -9.75 -3.45
C LEU A 224 20.97 -9.19 -3.42
N LEU A 225 21.49 -8.71 -4.55
CA LEU A 225 22.81 -8.08 -4.59
C LEU A 225 22.82 -6.75 -3.83
N VAL A 226 21.76 -5.93 -3.98
CA VAL A 226 21.57 -4.69 -3.23
C VAL A 226 21.51 -4.97 -1.72
N LEU A 227 20.72 -5.98 -1.31
CA LEU A 227 20.60 -6.40 0.09
C LEU A 227 21.97 -6.84 0.65
N ALA A 228 22.68 -7.71 -0.07
CA ALA A 228 23.97 -8.23 0.37
C ALA A 228 25.03 -7.12 0.49
N LEU A 229 25.12 -6.24 -0.51
CA LEU A 229 26.05 -5.12 -0.48
C LEU A 229 25.69 -4.11 0.63
N GLY A 230 24.40 -3.82 0.83
CA GLY A 230 23.97 -2.96 1.93
C GLY A 230 24.41 -3.50 3.28
N LYS A 231 24.24 -4.82 3.52
CA LYS A 231 24.69 -5.48 4.77
C LYS A 231 26.22 -5.41 4.96
N VAL A 232 26.97 -5.67 3.90
CA VAL A 232 28.44 -5.67 3.96
C VAL A 232 29.03 -4.27 4.15
N THR A 233 28.39 -3.25 3.58
CA THR A 233 28.89 -1.87 3.62
C THR A 233 28.25 -1.03 4.73
N HIS A 234 27.37 -1.61 5.54
CA HIS A 234 26.55 -0.88 6.52
C HIS A 234 25.73 0.28 5.92
N GLY A 235 25.37 0.17 4.63
CA GLY A 235 24.44 1.11 3.99
C GLY A 235 23.01 0.85 4.41
N ASN A 236 22.17 1.89 4.46
CA ASN A 236 20.77 1.73 4.81
C ASN A 236 20.05 0.85 3.78
N LEU A 237 19.65 -0.35 4.21
CA LEU A 237 19.07 -1.41 3.37
C LEU A 237 17.76 -1.00 2.71
N PHE A 238 16.93 -0.31 3.46
CA PHE A 238 15.58 0.04 3.03
C PHE A 238 15.60 1.18 2.01
N LEU A 239 16.46 2.18 2.23
CA LEU A 239 16.69 3.24 1.25
C LEU A 239 17.33 2.68 -0.02
N ALA A 240 18.26 1.73 0.12
CA ALA A 240 18.86 1.04 -1.02
C ALA A 240 17.83 0.26 -1.83
N ALA A 241 16.92 -0.48 -1.17
CA ALA A 241 15.83 -1.20 -1.81
C ALA A 241 14.92 -0.28 -2.63
N PHE A 242 14.43 0.79 -2.00
CA PHE A 242 13.52 1.74 -2.64
C PHE A 242 14.18 2.46 -3.82
N ALA A 243 15.42 2.95 -3.64
CA ALA A 243 16.19 3.58 -4.70
C ALA A 243 16.47 2.61 -5.86
N ALA A 244 16.76 1.33 -5.55
CA ALA A 244 16.99 0.31 -6.55
C ALA A 244 15.72 0.03 -7.38
N GLY A 245 14.56 -0.06 -6.74
CA GLY A 245 13.27 -0.19 -7.41
C GLY A 245 13.02 0.95 -8.40
N ILE A 246 13.15 2.22 -7.94
CA ILE A 246 12.99 3.41 -8.81
C ILE A 246 14.00 3.40 -9.97
N THR A 247 15.23 2.97 -9.71
CA THR A 247 16.29 2.91 -10.74
C THR A 247 15.95 1.88 -11.81
N VAL A 248 15.49 0.68 -11.42
CA VAL A 248 15.01 -0.34 -12.36
C VAL A 248 13.80 0.17 -13.14
N ALA A 249 12.83 0.77 -12.47
CA ALA A 249 11.62 1.32 -13.12
C ALA A 249 11.94 2.40 -14.16
N THR A 250 12.98 3.19 -13.90
CA THR A 250 13.37 4.32 -14.74
C THR A 250 14.23 3.92 -15.92
N PHE A 251 15.21 3.06 -15.70
CA PHE A 251 16.23 2.73 -16.68
C PHE A 251 16.12 1.33 -17.28
N GLY A 252 15.36 0.42 -16.65
CA GLY A 252 15.16 -0.98 -17.02
C GLY A 252 13.70 -1.34 -17.29
N PRO A 253 13.01 -0.77 -18.31
CA PRO A 253 11.60 -1.05 -18.55
C PRO A 253 11.31 -2.52 -18.91
N ARG A 254 12.28 -3.24 -19.45
CA ARG A 254 12.16 -4.69 -19.75
C ARG A 254 12.24 -5.51 -18.48
N GLU A 255 13.22 -5.20 -17.63
CA GLU A 255 13.46 -5.82 -16.33
C GLU A 255 12.27 -5.58 -15.41
N ARG A 256 11.73 -4.35 -15.39
CA ARG A 256 10.49 -4.00 -14.69
C ARG A 256 9.33 -4.90 -15.13
N ALA A 257 9.04 -4.94 -16.43
CA ALA A 257 7.91 -5.70 -16.96
C ALA A 257 8.03 -7.22 -16.71
N ALA A 258 9.26 -7.77 -16.76
CA ALA A 258 9.51 -9.18 -16.49
C ALA A 258 9.35 -9.54 -15.00
N PHE A 259 9.74 -8.62 -14.10
CA PHE A 259 9.71 -8.85 -12.66
C PHE A 259 8.36 -8.53 -12.02
N GLU A 260 7.56 -7.61 -12.59
CA GLU A 260 6.39 -7.00 -11.95
C GLU A 260 5.49 -8.02 -11.25
N HIS A 261 4.95 -8.99 -11.98
CA HIS A 261 4.03 -9.99 -11.40
C HIS A 261 4.71 -10.94 -10.42
N PHE A 262 5.92 -11.37 -10.73
CA PHE A 262 6.66 -12.28 -9.88
C PHE A 262 7.11 -11.62 -8.58
N GLY A 263 7.66 -10.41 -8.70
CA GLY A 263 8.14 -9.63 -7.57
C GLY A 263 7.02 -9.22 -6.61
N GLU A 264 5.86 -8.81 -7.15
CA GLU A 264 4.69 -8.51 -6.34
C GLU A 264 4.22 -9.73 -5.54
N ASN A 265 4.19 -10.92 -6.15
CA ASN A 265 3.81 -12.14 -5.44
C ASN A 265 4.80 -12.52 -4.34
N VAL A 266 6.11 -12.34 -4.58
CA VAL A 266 7.15 -12.59 -3.57
C VAL A 266 7.04 -11.60 -2.41
N ALA A 267 6.90 -10.31 -2.71
CA ALA A 267 6.74 -9.27 -1.70
C ALA A 267 5.45 -9.48 -0.87
N GLU A 268 4.34 -9.84 -1.54
CA GLU A 268 3.07 -10.14 -0.86
C GLU A 268 3.21 -11.35 0.06
N LEU A 269 3.86 -12.43 -0.39
CA LEU A 269 4.09 -13.63 0.43
C LEU A 269 4.89 -13.30 1.69
N LEU A 270 5.97 -12.53 1.56
CA LEU A 270 6.80 -12.11 2.69
C LEU A 270 6.03 -11.18 3.64
N LYS A 271 5.26 -10.24 3.09
CA LYS A 271 4.39 -9.35 3.86
C LYS A 271 3.35 -10.11 4.67
N LEU A 272 2.67 -11.08 4.07
CA LEU A 272 1.69 -11.91 4.75
C LEU A 272 2.32 -12.75 5.87
N ALA A 273 3.52 -13.29 5.64
CA ALA A 273 4.26 -14.02 6.67
C ALA A 273 4.63 -13.10 7.84
N ALA A 274 5.10 -11.90 7.56
CA ALA A 274 5.44 -10.94 8.60
C ALA A 274 4.19 -10.41 9.34
N LEU A 275 3.03 -10.25 8.67
CA LEU A 275 1.76 -9.90 9.32
C LEU A 275 1.25 -11.02 10.24
N LEU A 276 1.45 -12.29 9.86
CA LEU A 276 1.13 -13.41 10.74
C LEU A 276 1.98 -13.36 12.02
N VAL A 277 3.28 -13.14 11.86
CA VAL A 277 4.21 -13.00 13.01
C VAL A 277 3.85 -11.80 13.86
N PHE A 278 3.62 -10.64 13.24
CA PHE A 278 3.19 -9.45 13.97
C PHE A 278 1.88 -9.64 14.73
N GLY A 279 0.89 -10.32 14.10
CA GLY A 279 -0.34 -10.68 14.79
C GLY A 279 -0.11 -11.57 16.01
N ALA A 280 0.85 -12.53 15.92
CA ALA A 280 1.18 -13.42 17.03
C ALA A 280 1.91 -12.72 18.20
N LEU A 281 2.54 -11.57 17.95
CA LEU A 281 3.15 -10.73 19.00
C LEU A 281 2.13 -9.88 19.76
N ILE A 282 0.91 -9.74 19.23
CA ILE A 282 -0.16 -8.98 19.89
C ILE A 282 -0.89 -9.93 20.83
N SER A 283 -0.69 -9.73 22.13
CA SER A 283 -1.33 -10.54 23.16
C SER A 283 -2.51 -9.81 23.80
N VAL A 284 -3.31 -10.52 24.59
CA VAL A 284 -4.38 -9.90 25.39
C VAL A 284 -3.77 -9.06 26.51
N GLU A 285 -2.65 -9.51 27.09
CA GLU A 285 -1.88 -8.78 28.09
C GLU A 285 -1.35 -7.46 27.51
N PHE A 286 -0.73 -7.52 26.33
CA PHE A 286 -0.31 -6.36 25.56
C PHE A 286 -1.42 -5.31 25.40
N LEU A 287 -2.64 -5.73 25.05
CA LEU A 287 -3.77 -4.80 24.92
C LEU A 287 -4.22 -4.22 26.26
N GLY A 288 -4.02 -4.96 27.37
CA GLY A 288 -4.34 -4.54 28.72
C GLY A 288 -3.38 -3.49 29.30
N GLU A 289 -2.14 -3.47 28.82
CA GLU A 289 -1.12 -2.49 29.24
C GLU A 289 -1.34 -1.10 28.63
N ILE A 290 -2.07 -1.02 27.53
CA ILE A 290 -2.33 0.24 26.84
C ILE A 290 -3.32 1.08 27.64
N SER A 291 -2.87 2.28 28.04
CA SER A 291 -3.71 3.25 28.74
C SER A 291 -4.93 3.67 27.90
N TRP A 292 -6.00 4.12 28.56
CA TRP A 292 -7.17 4.62 27.85
C TRP A 292 -6.84 5.82 26.94
N THR A 293 -5.85 6.63 27.29
CA THR A 293 -5.34 7.74 26.47
C THR A 293 -4.66 7.22 25.20
N GLY A 294 -3.96 6.08 25.29
CA GLY A 294 -3.39 5.39 24.12
C GLY A 294 -4.47 4.92 23.13
N TRP A 295 -5.59 4.40 23.62
CA TRP A 295 -6.74 4.06 22.77
C TRP A 295 -7.34 5.29 22.09
N VAL A 296 -7.52 6.39 22.83
CA VAL A 296 -7.99 7.67 22.27
C VAL A 296 -7.01 8.19 21.22
N PHE A 297 -5.70 8.15 21.51
CA PHE A 297 -4.67 8.54 20.57
C PHE A 297 -4.78 7.73 19.26
N ALA A 298 -4.86 6.39 19.35
CA ALA A 298 -4.92 5.53 18.17
C ALA A 298 -6.13 5.87 17.29
N VAL A 299 -7.30 6.11 17.87
CA VAL A 299 -8.50 6.54 17.13
C VAL A 299 -8.29 7.92 16.49
N LEU A 300 -7.75 8.90 17.23
CA LEU A 300 -7.50 10.24 16.71
C LEU A 300 -6.43 10.24 15.62
N ALA A 301 -5.39 9.42 15.73
CA ALA A 301 -4.37 9.26 14.70
C ALA A 301 -4.95 8.78 13.37
N ILE A 302 -5.99 7.95 13.40
CA ILE A 302 -6.70 7.47 12.20
C ILE A 302 -7.67 8.53 11.67
N VAL A 303 -8.53 9.08 12.55
CA VAL A 303 -9.69 9.90 12.15
C VAL A 303 -9.33 11.37 11.97
N VAL A 304 -8.25 11.87 12.60
CA VAL A 304 -7.91 13.31 12.59
C VAL A 304 -6.61 13.58 11.85
N ALA A 305 -5.53 12.83 12.11
CA ALA A 305 -4.21 13.22 11.67
C ALA A 305 -4.13 13.33 10.12
N ARG A 306 -4.42 12.26 9.41
CA ARG A 306 -4.40 12.26 7.95
C ARG A 306 -5.50 13.14 7.33
N PRO A 307 -6.77 13.08 7.76
CA PRO A 307 -7.80 13.95 7.22
C PRO A 307 -7.45 15.44 7.29
N VAL A 308 -6.94 15.92 8.43
CA VAL A 308 -6.52 17.33 8.60
C VAL A 308 -5.34 17.66 7.68
N ALA A 309 -4.32 16.82 7.65
CA ALA A 309 -3.14 17.00 6.82
C ALA A 309 -3.48 17.08 5.33
N LEU A 310 -4.29 16.16 4.83
CA LEU A 310 -4.70 16.14 3.43
C LEU A 310 -5.72 17.24 3.09
N TRP A 311 -6.59 17.61 4.02
CA TRP A 311 -7.47 18.76 3.81
C TRP A 311 -6.66 20.04 3.55
N ILE A 312 -5.63 20.29 4.33
CA ILE A 312 -4.71 21.43 4.12
C ILE A 312 -3.97 21.27 2.79
N SER A 313 -3.44 20.08 2.50
CA SER A 313 -2.64 19.82 1.29
C SER A 313 -3.45 19.94 0.01
N PHE A 314 -4.74 19.63 0.05
CA PHE A 314 -5.63 19.71 -1.11
C PHE A 314 -6.43 21.02 -1.23
N LEU A 315 -6.13 22.02 -0.41
CA LEU A 315 -6.70 23.34 -0.59
C LEU A 315 -6.46 23.84 -2.03
N ARG A 316 -7.53 24.20 -2.74
CA ARG A 316 -7.48 24.61 -4.15
C ARG A 316 -6.90 23.57 -5.12
N SER A 317 -7.08 22.29 -4.84
CA SER A 317 -6.60 21.18 -5.70
C SER A 317 -7.51 20.91 -6.90
N GLY A 318 -8.76 21.38 -6.87
CA GLY A 318 -9.78 21.07 -7.89
C GLY A 318 -10.39 19.67 -7.77
N LEU A 319 -10.10 18.95 -6.68
CA LEU A 319 -10.83 17.72 -6.34
C LEU A 319 -12.25 18.04 -5.88
N SER A 320 -13.23 17.22 -6.25
CA SER A 320 -14.58 17.31 -5.68
C SER A 320 -14.57 16.94 -4.19
N MET A 321 -15.57 17.39 -3.44
CA MET A 321 -15.68 17.07 -2.00
C MET A 321 -15.68 15.57 -1.74
N ARG A 322 -16.27 14.76 -2.62
CA ARG A 322 -16.28 13.29 -2.50
C ARG A 322 -14.90 12.69 -2.71
N GLU A 323 -14.17 13.16 -3.72
CA GLU A 323 -12.80 12.72 -3.96
C GLU A 323 -11.86 13.12 -2.83
N GLN A 324 -12.02 14.35 -2.31
CA GLN A 324 -11.27 14.80 -1.14
C GLN A 324 -11.57 13.93 0.08
N ALA A 325 -12.86 13.69 0.40
CA ALA A 325 -13.24 12.87 1.53
C ALA A 325 -12.70 11.42 1.40
N ALA A 326 -12.76 10.84 0.20
CA ALA A 326 -12.18 9.53 -0.05
C ALA A 326 -10.66 9.53 0.11
N ALA A 327 -9.93 10.50 -0.46
CA ALA A 327 -8.48 10.60 -0.31
C ALA A 327 -8.05 10.83 1.15
N MET A 328 -8.80 11.63 1.90
CA MET A 328 -8.57 11.89 3.33
C MET A 328 -8.82 10.66 4.19
N TRP A 329 -9.87 9.90 3.88
CA TRP A 329 -10.19 8.67 4.62
C TRP A 329 -9.25 7.53 4.27
N PHE A 330 -9.01 7.25 2.98
CA PHE A 330 -8.19 6.12 2.56
C PHE A 330 -6.70 6.38 2.74
N GLY A 331 -6.23 6.02 3.91
CA GLY A 331 -4.82 6.02 4.29
C GLY A 331 -4.58 5.00 5.39
N PRO A 332 -4.90 3.69 5.12
CA PRO A 332 -4.67 2.65 6.09
C PRO A 332 -3.19 2.57 6.43
N LYS A 333 -2.89 2.39 7.71
CA LYS A 333 -1.52 2.19 8.16
C LYS A 333 -1.05 0.82 7.68
N GLY A 334 0.12 0.81 7.06
CA GLY A 334 0.57 -0.31 6.28
C GLY A 334 1.62 -1.16 6.96
N PHE A 335 2.11 -2.09 6.15
CA PHE A 335 3.14 -3.04 6.57
C PHE A 335 4.47 -2.34 6.96
N ALA A 336 4.85 -1.27 6.26
CA ALA A 336 6.06 -0.52 6.61
C ALA A 336 6.00 0.01 8.06
N SER A 337 4.83 0.51 8.50
CA SER A 337 4.64 0.97 9.89
C SER A 337 4.83 -0.16 10.91
N VAL A 338 4.43 -1.40 10.57
CA VAL A 338 4.68 -2.59 11.41
C VAL A 338 6.18 -2.79 11.61
N VAL A 339 6.93 -2.80 10.52
CA VAL A 339 8.39 -3.04 10.59
C VAL A 339 9.11 -1.89 11.27
N TYR A 340 8.70 -0.66 11.02
CA TYR A 340 9.26 0.50 11.75
C TYR A 340 8.99 0.41 13.26
N GLY A 341 7.81 -0.06 13.65
CA GLY A 341 7.50 -0.35 15.07
C GLY A 341 8.43 -1.41 15.66
N LEU A 342 8.68 -2.50 14.93
CA LEU A 342 9.62 -3.55 15.35
C LEU A 342 11.06 -3.02 15.45
N LEU A 343 11.50 -2.17 14.51
CA LEU A 343 12.82 -1.52 14.59
C LEU A 343 12.98 -0.66 15.84
N VAL A 344 11.91 0.02 16.27
CA VAL A 344 11.92 0.77 17.55
C VAL A 344 12.09 -0.18 18.72
N LEU A 345 11.35 -1.28 18.75
CA LEU A 345 11.43 -2.25 19.82
C LEU A 345 12.83 -2.87 19.92
N GLU A 346 13.45 -3.21 18.79
CA GLU A 346 14.82 -3.73 18.71
C GLU A 346 15.90 -2.70 19.10
N SER A 347 15.61 -1.41 18.94
CA SER A 347 16.59 -0.35 19.20
C SER A 347 16.92 -0.18 20.69
N GLY A 348 16.07 -0.69 21.58
CA GLY A 348 16.23 -0.59 23.05
C GLY A 348 16.19 0.83 23.58
N ILE A 349 15.59 1.79 22.87
CA ILE A 349 15.39 3.15 23.39
C ILE A 349 14.47 3.14 24.61
N VAL A 350 14.62 4.14 25.49
CA VAL A 350 13.68 4.33 26.59
C VAL A 350 12.28 4.54 26.03
N GLY A 351 11.29 3.81 26.54
CA GLY A 351 9.91 3.88 26.05
C GLY A 351 9.64 3.12 24.74
N ALA A 352 10.57 2.27 24.26
CA ALA A 352 10.38 1.46 23.03
C ALA A 352 9.08 0.65 23.06
N ASP A 353 8.78 0.01 24.19
CA ASP A 353 7.56 -0.79 24.37
C ASP A 353 6.30 0.07 24.23
N GLU A 354 6.25 1.24 24.87
CA GLU A 354 5.10 2.15 24.79
C GLU A 354 4.89 2.66 23.36
N VAL A 355 5.97 3.05 22.66
CA VAL A 355 5.93 3.43 21.26
C VAL A 355 5.40 2.29 20.40
N PHE A 356 5.92 1.07 20.61
CA PHE A 356 5.48 -0.11 19.86
C PHE A 356 4.00 -0.43 20.13
N HIS A 357 3.56 -0.38 21.41
CA HIS A 357 2.18 -0.62 21.80
C HIS A 357 1.20 0.33 21.09
N LEU A 358 1.51 1.63 21.07
CA LEU A 358 0.67 2.63 20.41
C LEU A 358 0.68 2.49 18.89
N VAL A 359 1.82 2.18 18.30
CA VAL A 359 1.96 1.92 16.85
C VAL A 359 1.15 0.68 16.48
N ALA A 360 1.35 -0.44 17.17
CA ALA A 360 0.67 -1.70 16.90
C ALA A 360 -0.86 -1.57 17.02
N LEU A 361 -1.35 -0.97 18.11
CA LEU A 361 -2.77 -0.68 18.30
C LEU A 361 -3.34 0.15 17.15
N THR A 362 -2.64 1.23 16.79
CA THR A 362 -3.09 2.12 15.70
C THR A 362 -3.16 1.39 14.37
N ILE A 363 -2.18 0.52 14.06
CA ILE A 363 -2.16 -0.28 12.84
C ILE A 363 -3.34 -1.25 12.81
N VAL A 364 -3.57 -2.01 13.89
CA VAL A 364 -4.69 -2.97 13.98
C VAL A 364 -6.02 -2.27 13.77
N LEU A 365 -6.28 -1.18 14.50
CA LEU A 365 -7.50 -0.41 14.35
C LEU A 365 -7.64 0.18 12.94
N SER A 366 -6.54 0.64 12.36
CA SER A 366 -6.51 1.18 11.00
C SER A 366 -6.85 0.12 9.96
N ILE A 367 -6.26 -1.07 10.05
CA ILE A 367 -6.56 -2.19 9.15
C ILE A 367 -8.04 -2.56 9.23
N LEU A 368 -8.58 -2.71 10.44
CA LEU A 368 -9.99 -3.06 10.66
C LEU A 368 -10.94 -1.97 10.12
N ALA A 369 -10.66 -0.70 10.42
CA ALA A 369 -11.50 0.42 10.00
C ALA A 369 -11.52 0.59 8.48
N HIS A 370 -10.37 0.55 7.82
CA HIS A 370 -10.26 0.79 6.39
C HIS A 370 -10.73 -0.42 5.57
N SER A 371 -10.35 -1.65 5.96
CA SER A 371 -10.85 -2.87 5.30
C SER A 371 -12.38 -2.99 5.37
N SER A 372 -12.99 -2.59 6.49
CA SER A 372 -14.46 -2.64 6.64
C SER A 372 -15.20 -1.57 5.84
N THR A 373 -14.56 -0.47 5.48
CA THR A 373 -15.17 0.67 4.78
C THR A 373 -14.84 0.75 3.30
N ASP A 374 -13.83 0.01 2.81
CA ASP A 374 -13.32 0.06 1.44
C ASP A 374 -14.44 -0.18 0.41
N VAL A 375 -15.15 -1.30 0.52
CA VAL A 375 -16.24 -1.66 -0.38
C VAL A 375 -17.40 -0.64 -0.33
N VAL A 376 -17.72 -0.11 0.87
CA VAL A 376 -18.81 0.85 1.06
C VAL A 376 -18.51 2.15 0.35
N VAL A 377 -17.30 2.68 0.50
CA VAL A 377 -16.89 3.93 -0.15
C VAL A 377 -16.73 3.75 -1.66
N ALA A 378 -16.23 2.60 -2.12
CA ALA A 378 -16.18 2.30 -3.55
C ALA A 378 -17.58 2.32 -4.19
N ARG A 379 -18.59 1.74 -3.53
CA ARG A 379 -19.99 1.77 -3.98
C ARG A 379 -20.58 3.18 -4.05
N ALA A 380 -20.19 4.09 -3.17
CA ALA A 380 -20.68 5.46 -3.21
C ALA A 380 -20.29 6.21 -4.51
N PHE A 381 -19.23 5.78 -5.20
CA PHE A 381 -18.88 6.27 -6.54
C PHE A 381 -19.74 5.61 -7.63
N ASP A 382 -20.25 4.39 -7.43
CA ASP A 382 -21.14 3.71 -8.37
C ASP A 382 -22.48 4.43 -8.47
N GLU A 383 -23.11 4.71 -7.33
CA GLU A 383 -24.43 5.33 -7.24
C GLU A 383 -24.45 6.77 -7.81
N SER A 384 -23.31 7.46 -7.80
CA SER A 384 -23.24 8.83 -8.30
C SER A 384 -23.37 8.99 -9.82
N ARG A 385 -23.22 7.89 -10.61
CA ARG A 385 -23.45 7.88 -12.06
C ARG A 385 -24.89 7.60 -12.46
N GLU A 386 -25.72 7.10 -11.56
CA GLU A 386 -27.14 6.80 -11.79
C GLU A 386 -28.10 7.94 -11.43
N VAL A 387 -27.61 9.12 -11.06
CA VAL A 387 -28.50 10.29 -10.95
C VAL A 387 -29.07 10.55 -12.34
N PRO A 388 -30.36 10.29 -12.59
CA PRO A 388 -30.95 10.51 -13.90
C PRO A 388 -30.71 11.96 -14.28
N ASN A 389 -30.19 12.20 -15.47
CA ASN A 389 -30.03 13.53 -16.01
C ASN A 389 -31.42 14.12 -16.28
N TRP A 390 -32.06 14.62 -15.22
CA TRP A 390 -33.42 15.21 -15.26
C TRP A 390 -33.50 16.35 -16.26
N HIS A 391 -32.37 17.07 -16.49
CA HIS A 391 -32.29 18.10 -17.53
C HIS A 391 -32.37 17.49 -18.94
N GLY A 392 -31.73 16.34 -19.15
CA GLY A 392 -31.84 15.61 -20.44
C GLY A 392 -33.20 14.92 -20.63
N ALA A 393 -33.80 14.45 -19.55
CA ALA A 393 -35.15 13.89 -19.58
C ALA A 393 -36.20 15.00 -19.83
N LEU A 394 -36.11 16.14 -19.18
CA LEU A 394 -36.97 17.30 -19.40
C LEU A 394 -36.82 17.88 -20.82
N HIS A 395 -35.61 17.91 -21.38
CA HIS A 395 -35.36 18.32 -22.77
C HIS A 395 -35.98 17.33 -23.77
N ARG A 396 -35.93 16.02 -23.51
CA ARG A 396 -36.62 15.00 -24.35
C ARG A 396 -38.13 15.10 -24.23
N ILE A 397 -38.69 15.29 -23.05
CA ILE A 397 -40.11 15.49 -22.84
C ILE A 397 -40.58 16.81 -23.51
N ARG A 398 -39.83 17.91 -23.38
CA ARG A 398 -40.14 19.17 -24.08
C ARG A 398 -40.03 19.06 -25.61
N ARG A 399 -39.11 18.25 -26.12
CA ARG A 399 -38.98 17.99 -27.55
C ARG A 399 -40.13 17.11 -28.06
N ALA A 400 -40.51 16.06 -27.33
CA ALA A 400 -41.66 15.21 -27.63
C ALA A 400 -43.00 16.01 -27.59
N ALA A 401 -43.15 16.88 -26.61
CA ALA A 401 -44.31 17.78 -26.52
C ALA A 401 -44.37 18.82 -27.64
N ARG A 402 -43.24 19.29 -28.16
CA ARG A 402 -43.20 20.21 -29.33
C ARG A 402 -43.37 19.51 -30.67
N SER A 403 -43.06 18.22 -30.79
CA SER A 403 -43.23 17.43 -32.03
C SER A 403 -44.61 16.78 -32.17
N GLY A 404 -45.54 16.96 -31.21
CA GLY A 404 -46.90 16.43 -31.26
C GLY A 404 -46.99 14.89 -31.23
N ALA A 405 -45.88 14.19 -30.97
CA ALA A 405 -45.85 12.74 -30.89
C ALA A 405 -46.19 12.26 -29.49
N LEU A 406 -47.46 12.00 -29.19
CA LEU A 406 -47.84 11.25 -27.99
C LEU A 406 -47.36 9.80 -28.13
N PRO A 407 -46.73 9.19 -27.13
CA PRO A 407 -46.38 7.78 -27.17
C PRO A 407 -47.65 6.96 -26.97
N GLY A 408 -48.16 6.33 -28.04
CA GLY A 408 -49.29 5.42 -27.90
C GLY A 408 -50.17 5.10 -29.13
N GLN A 409 -49.87 5.61 -30.33
CA GLN A 409 -50.59 5.17 -31.54
C GLN A 409 -49.65 4.46 -32.53
N ARG A 410 -49.53 3.14 -32.38
CA ARG A 410 -49.14 2.26 -33.48
C ARG A 410 -50.35 2.14 -34.40
N THR A 411 -50.41 2.94 -35.43
CA THR A 411 -51.29 2.71 -36.57
C THR A 411 -50.85 1.44 -37.29
N GLY A 412 -51.76 0.46 -37.28
CA GLY A 412 -51.63 -0.77 -38.08
C GLY A 412 -51.70 -0.48 -39.56
N ARG A 413 -50.54 -0.42 -40.20
CA ARG A 413 -50.35 -0.55 -41.65
C ARG A 413 -48.86 -0.84 -41.86
N ASP A 414 -48.54 -2.12 -41.90
CA ASP A 414 -47.46 -2.75 -42.61
C ASP A 414 -47.44 -4.26 -42.29
N ARG A 415 -48.56 -4.89 -42.70
CA ARG A 415 -48.64 -6.32 -42.98
C ARG A 415 -48.88 -6.42 -44.49
N ALA A 416 -47.81 -6.50 -45.25
CA ALA A 416 -47.73 -7.14 -46.57
C ALA A 416 -46.32 -6.91 -47.17
N ALA A 417 -45.49 -7.92 -47.07
CA ALA A 417 -44.59 -8.34 -48.11
C ALA A 417 -43.53 -9.30 -47.50
N ALA A 418 -43.88 -10.58 -47.48
CA ALA A 418 -42.88 -11.64 -47.49
C ALA A 418 -42.55 -11.91 -48.97
N PRO A 419 -41.31 -12.07 -49.32
CA PRO A 419 -40.92 -12.86 -50.50
C PRO A 419 -40.50 -14.26 -50.03
N THR A 420 -41.24 -15.24 -50.51
CA THR A 420 -40.85 -16.64 -50.70
C THR A 420 -39.77 -16.71 -51.78
N GLY A 421 -38.82 -17.59 -51.58
CA GLY A 421 -37.88 -17.93 -52.66
C GLY A 421 -36.76 -18.81 -52.14
N ASP A 422 -37.00 -20.12 -52.30
CA ASP A 422 -36.04 -21.21 -52.35
C ASP A 422 -34.79 -20.79 -53.12
N ASP A 423 -33.64 -21.25 -52.67
CA ASP A 423 -32.83 -22.17 -53.49
C ASP A 423 -31.75 -22.87 -52.69
N ALA A 424 -31.74 -24.16 -52.91
CA ALA A 424 -30.74 -25.11 -52.45
C ALA A 424 -29.45 -24.95 -53.28
N GLY A 425 -28.33 -25.31 -52.74
CA GLY A 425 -27.08 -25.45 -53.49
C GLY A 425 -25.86 -25.77 -52.64
N ASP A 426 -25.69 -27.04 -52.41
CA ASP A 426 -24.45 -27.84 -52.35
C ASP A 426 -23.08 -27.14 -52.44
N GLY A 427 -22.13 -27.68 -51.69
CA GLY A 427 -20.76 -27.70 -52.15
C GLY A 427 -19.68 -27.72 -51.07
N GLN A 428 -19.41 -28.92 -50.52
CA GLN A 428 -18.08 -29.55 -50.35
C GLN A 428 -16.86 -28.73 -49.90
N ALA A 429 -16.34 -29.11 -48.73
CA ALA A 429 -15.04 -29.78 -48.53
C ALA A 429 -13.74 -29.05 -48.93
N SER A 430 -12.84 -28.90 -48.04
CA SER A 430 -11.47 -29.46 -47.96
C SER A 430 -10.54 -28.59 -47.13
N ALA A 431 -10.09 -29.11 -46.03
CA ALA A 431 -8.72 -29.41 -45.64
C ALA A 431 -7.58 -28.46 -46.11
N LYS A 432 -7.00 -27.76 -45.16
CA LYS A 432 -5.60 -27.94 -44.71
C LYS A 432 -5.36 -27.12 -43.44
#